data_f2ed20c04bc0a2139e32a48bb2f6cf91
#
_entry.id   f2ed20c04bc0a2139e32a48bb2f6cf91
#
_cell.length_a   1.000
_cell.length_b   1.000
_cell.length_c   1.000
_cell.angle_alpha   90.00
_cell.angle_beta   90.00
_cell.angle_gamma   90.00
#
_symmetry.space_group_name_H-M   'P 1'
#
loop_
_entity.id
_entity.type
_entity.pdbx_description
1 polymer ?
#
loop_
_entity_poly.entity_id
_entity_poly.type
_entity_poly.pdbx_seq_one_letter_code
_entity_poly.pdbx_strand_id
1 'polypeptide(L)'
;MGYRIEEVKLQNYGRIDKFSSNQFSNINLIIGENGTGKTFLLKALYSAIKAMEEYKRGDDISPINDILSEKLRWTFQVDKLGDIVSKNGEDALNFHMELDNGKLDYQFSKSATSKVGSVENPVVGKEGNSIFIPAKEVLSLFSIILKSREIDKVFGLL
;
A
#
# COMPACT_ATOMS: atom_id res chain seq x y z
N MET A 1 -2.60 8.87 -17.34
CA MET A 1 -1.87 9.90 -16.59
C MET A 1 -1.85 9.47 -15.13
N GLY A 2 -0.67 9.32 -14.50
CA GLY A 2 -0.55 8.86 -13.12
C GLY A 2 -1.05 9.87 -12.11
N TYR A 3 -1.19 9.46 -10.84
CA TYR A 3 -1.44 10.37 -9.73
C TYR A 3 -0.20 11.22 -9.43
N ARG A 4 -0.42 12.50 -9.19
CA ARG A 4 0.63 13.34 -8.61
C ARG A 4 0.37 13.45 -7.11
N ILE A 5 1.31 12.96 -6.33
CA ILE A 5 1.26 13.09 -4.87
C ILE A 5 1.70 14.50 -4.51
N GLU A 6 0.91 15.21 -3.70
CA GLU A 6 1.20 16.56 -3.23
C GLU A 6 1.62 16.54 -1.76
N GLU A 7 0.94 15.78 -0.93
CA GLU A 7 1.30 15.62 0.48
C GLU A 7 1.07 14.17 0.94
N VAL A 8 1.89 13.71 1.88
CA VAL A 8 1.70 12.44 2.59
C VAL A 8 2.01 12.63 4.06
N LYS A 9 1.13 12.14 4.93
CA LYS A 9 1.33 12.07 6.38
C LYS A 9 0.99 10.67 6.88
N LEU A 10 1.89 10.10 7.68
CA LEU A 10 1.68 8.84 8.38
C LEU A 10 1.93 9.05 9.88
N GLN A 11 1.11 8.41 10.70
CA GLN A 11 1.30 8.37 12.15
C GLN A 11 1.03 6.97 12.66
N ASN A 12 1.87 6.49 13.57
CA ASN A 12 1.78 5.15 14.17
C ASN A 12 1.73 4.00 13.15
N TYR A 13 2.45 4.14 12.05
CA TYR A 13 2.44 3.21 10.93
C TYR A 13 3.63 2.24 11.02
N GLY A 14 3.43 1.12 11.69
CA GLY A 14 4.46 0.12 11.90
C GLY A 14 5.64 0.65 12.71
N ARG A 15 6.78 0.88 12.04
CA ARG A 15 7.99 1.47 12.64
C ARG A 15 8.08 2.98 12.46
N ILE A 16 7.10 3.58 11.81
CA ILE A 16 7.04 5.02 11.58
C ILE A 16 6.15 5.63 12.66
N ASP A 17 6.74 6.34 13.60
CA ASP A 17 5.96 7.08 14.61
C ASP A 17 5.25 8.27 13.97
N LYS A 18 5.99 9.06 13.16
CA LYS A 18 5.46 10.18 12.40
C LYS A 18 6.28 10.43 11.15
N PHE A 19 5.61 10.61 10.03
CA PHE A 19 6.20 11.02 8.76
C PHE A 19 5.31 12.07 8.12
N SER A 20 5.90 13.12 7.54
CA SER A 20 5.21 14.11 6.74
C SER A 20 6.12 14.62 5.64
N SER A 21 5.62 14.70 4.41
CA SER A 21 6.30 15.29 3.26
C SER A 21 5.28 15.90 2.31
N ASN A 22 5.63 17.06 1.78
CA ASN A 22 4.91 17.76 0.70
C ASN A 22 5.82 18.04 -0.50
N GLN A 23 6.98 17.36 -0.57
CA GLN A 23 7.98 17.53 -1.61
C GLN A 23 8.08 16.25 -2.43
N PHE A 24 7.17 16.09 -3.39
CA PHE A 24 7.17 14.96 -4.31
C PHE A 24 7.45 15.40 -5.73
N SER A 25 8.22 14.58 -6.46
CA SER A 25 8.56 14.78 -7.86
C SER A 25 8.38 13.48 -8.64
N ASN A 26 8.74 13.48 -9.92
CA ASN A 26 8.65 12.26 -10.76
C ASN A 26 9.54 11.12 -10.24
N ILE A 27 10.65 11.45 -9.57
CA ILE A 27 11.56 10.49 -8.95
C ILE A 27 11.80 10.94 -7.52
N ASN A 28 11.52 10.06 -6.55
CA ASN A 28 11.71 10.33 -5.13
C ASN A 28 12.65 9.29 -4.55
N LEU A 29 13.70 9.73 -3.88
CA LEU A 29 14.67 8.87 -3.22
C LEU A 29 14.44 8.88 -1.71
N ILE A 30 14.22 7.70 -1.13
CA ILE A 30 14.02 7.53 0.32
C ILE A 30 15.29 6.89 0.90
N ILE A 31 15.99 7.63 1.74
CA ILE A 31 17.24 7.22 2.38
C ILE A 31 17.02 7.12 3.89
N GLY A 32 17.72 6.19 4.52
CA GLY A 32 17.69 6.01 5.97
C GLY A 32 18.35 4.69 6.37
N GLU A 33 18.65 4.53 7.64
CA GLU A 33 19.21 3.31 8.22
C GLU A 33 18.25 2.11 8.11
N ASN A 34 18.79 0.91 8.32
CA ASN A 34 17.95 -0.29 8.34
C ASN A 34 16.97 -0.24 9.52
N GLY A 35 15.73 -0.62 9.27
CA GLY A 35 14.69 -0.64 10.31
C GLY A 35 13.95 0.69 10.54
N THR A 36 14.29 1.77 9.83
CA THR A 36 13.62 3.09 9.97
C THR A 36 12.22 3.19 9.34
N GLY A 37 11.69 2.11 8.75
CA GLY A 37 10.34 2.10 8.21
C GLY A 37 10.22 2.43 6.71
N LYS A 38 11.34 2.54 5.95
CA LYS A 38 11.29 2.83 4.50
C LYS A 38 10.36 1.92 3.72
N THR A 39 10.45 0.62 3.96
CA THR A 39 9.57 -0.37 3.32
C THR A 39 8.11 -0.20 3.75
N PHE A 40 7.85 0.17 5.00
CA PHE A 40 6.50 0.47 5.47
C PHE A 40 5.91 1.67 4.74
N LEU A 41 6.69 2.74 4.57
CA LEU A 41 6.27 3.91 3.80
C LEU A 41 5.89 3.53 2.35
N LEU A 42 6.77 2.80 1.67
CA LEU A 42 6.51 2.36 0.28
C LEU A 42 5.29 1.44 0.19
N LYS A 43 5.13 0.51 1.13
CA LYS A 43 3.95 -0.37 1.21
C LYS A 43 2.66 0.41 1.47
N ALA A 44 2.70 1.41 2.35
CA ALA A 44 1.55 2.27 2.64
C ALA A 44 1.11 3.05 1.39
N LEU A 45 2.05 3.70 0.70
CA LEU A 45 1.79 4.42 -0.55
C LEU A 45 1.25 3.49 -1.64
N TYR A 46 1.90 2.35 -1.85
CA TYR A 46 1.45 1.38 -2.84
C TYR A 46 0.04 0.88 -2.58
N SER A 47 -0.27 0.50 -1.33
CA SER A 47 -1.62 0.00 -0.97
C SER A 47 -2.70 1.05 -1.21
N ALA A 48 -2.42 2.31 -0.86
CA ALA A 48 -3.32 3.43 -1.06
C ALA A 48 -3.58 3.70 -2.56
N ILE A 49 -2.51 3.83 -3.36
CA ILE A 49 -2.60 4.06 -4.80
C ILE A 49 -3.30 2.88 -5.49
N LYS A 50 -2.93 1.65 -5.13
CA LYS A 50 -3.53 0.45 -5.74
C LYS A 50 -5.01 0.31 -5.43
N ALA A 51 -5.43 0.65 -4.22
CA ALA A 51 -6.85 0.67 -3.87
C ALA A 51 -7.64 1.69 -4.70
N MET A 52 -7.06 2.87 -4.96
CA MET A 52 -7.69 3.88 -5.82
C MET A 52 -7.74 3.45 -7.29
N GLU A 53 -6.71 2.76 -7.79
CA GLU A 53 -6.68 2.24 -9.16
C GLU A 53 -7.75 1.16 -9.39
N GLU A 54 -8.10 0.40 -8.37
CA GLU A 54 -9.12 -0.65 -8.46
C GLU A 54 -10.51 -0.16 -8.12
N TYR A 55 -10.64 0.92 -7.37
CA TYR A 55 -11.94 1.47 -6.99
C TYR A 55 -12.75 1.92 -8.20
N LYS A 56 -13.97 1.41 -8.34
CA LYS A 56 -14.88 1.66 -9.49
C LYS A 56 -14.28 1.30 -10.85
N ARG A 57 -13.40 0.29 -10.89
CA ARG A 57 -12.83 -0.20 -12.13
C ARG A 57 -13.77 -1.26 -12.76
N GLY A 58 -14.19 -1.01 -13.98
CA GLY A 58 -15.15 -1.89 -14.66
C GLY A 58 -16.49 -1.94 -13.92
N ASP A 59 -17.04 -3.16 -13.78
CA ASP A 59 -18.32 -3.42 -13.11
C ASP A 59 -18.18 -3.63 -11.58
N ASP A 60 -17.01 -3.40 -11.00
CA ASP A 60 -16.78 -3.58 -9.57
C ASP A 60 -17.44 -2.46 -8.76
N ILE A 61 -18.36 -2.86 -7.88
CA ILE A 61 -19.12 -1.98 -6.98
C ILE A 61 -18.58 -2.03 -5.53
N SER A 62 -17.46 -2.70 -5.31
CA SER A 62 -16.88 -2.86 -3.97
C SER A 62 -16.57 -1.50 -3.32
N PRO A 63 -16.92 -1.30 -2.04
CA PRO A 63 -16.57 -0.10 -1.32
C PRO A 63 -15.05 0.08 -1.23
N ILE A 64 -14.58 1.32 -1.27
CA ILE A 64 -13.14 1.63 -1.19
C ILE A 64 -12.48 1.08 0.08
N ASN A 65 -13.19 1.05 1.21
CA ASN A 65 -12.67 0.48 2.46
C ASN A 65 -12.42 -1.02 2.36
N ASP A 66 -13.24 -1.77 1.64
CA ASP A 66 -13.04 -3.20 1.46
C ASP A 66 -11.83 -3.46 0.56
N ILE A 67 -11.73 -2.74 -0.56
CA ILE A 67 -10.57 -2.79 -1.48
C ILE A 67 -9.29 -2.40 -0.73
N LEU A 68 -9.28 -1.27 -0.02
CA LEU A 68 -8.12 -0.80 0.73
C LEU A 68 -7.70 -1.79 1.82
N SER A 69 -8.66 -2.36 2.54
CA SER A 69 -8.40 -3.36 3.58
C SER A 69 -7.73 -4.60 3.01
N GLU A 70 -8.19 -5.08 1.87
CA GLU A 70 -7.57 -6.19 1.16
C GLU A 70 -6.15 -5.84 0.70
N LYS A 71 -5.93 -4.68 0.07
CA LYS A 71 -4.60 -4.25 -0.38
C LYS A 71 -3.61 -4.12 0.78
N LEU A 72 -4.03 -3.55 1.90
CA LEU A 72 -3.20 -3.46 3.10
C LEU A 72 -2.79 -4.85 3.62
N ARG A 73 -3.74 -5.77 3.78
CA ARG A 73 -3.47 -7.13 4.25
C ARG A 73 -2.50 -7.87 3.32
N TRP A 74 -2.74 -7.83 2.02
CA TRP A 74 -1.88 -8.45 1.02
C TRP A 74 -0.48 -7.85 0.98
N THR A 75 -0.37 -6.53 0.92
CA THR A 75 0.92 -5.84 0.79
C THR A 75 1.79 -6.01 2.03
N PHE A 76 1.17 -5.97 3.23
CA PHE A 76 1.89 -6.15 4.50
C PHE A 76 2.01 -7.62 4.92
N GLN A 77 1.29 -8.53 4.28
CA GLN A 77 1.25 -9.96 4.60
C GLN A 77 0.85 -10.20 6.06
N VAL A 78 -0.24 -9.58 6.49
CA VAL A 78 -0.78 -9.68 7.85
C VAL A 78 -2.17 -10.29 7.85
N ASP A 79 -2.47 -11.05 8.88
CA ASP A 79 -3.83 -11.60 9.09
C ASP A 79 -4.78 -10.55 9.64
N LYS A 80 -4.29 -9.65 10.49
CA LYS A 80 -5.05 -8.57 11.10
C LYS A 80 -4.45 -7.22 10.73
N LEU A 81 -5.30 -6.26 10.37
CA LEU A 81 -4.87 -4.88 10.09
C LEU A 81 -4.19 -4.23 11.29
N GLY A 82 -4.64 -4.55 12.50
CA GLY A 82 -4.05 -4.04 13.74
C GLY A 82 -2.56 -4.36 13.89
N ASP A 83 -2.04 -5.39 13.22
CA ASP A 83 -0.61 -5.74 13.24
C ASP A 83 0.26 -4.73 12.47
N ILE A 84 -0.35 -3.89 11.64
CA ILE A 84 0.33 -2.79 10.95
C ILE A 84 0.54 -1.58 11.86
N VAL A 85 -0.28 -1.44 12.91
CA VAL A 85 -0.20 -0.31 13.85
C VAL A 85 1.07 -0.41 14.69
N SER A 86 1.71 0.72 14.99
CA SER A 86 2.92 0.77 15.82
C SER A 86 2.70 0.08 17.18
N LYS A 87 3.66 -0.75 17.57
CA LYS A 87 3.59 -1.46 18.86
C LYS A 87 3.79 -0.52 20.05
N ASN A 88 4.53 0.56 19.86
CA ASN A 88 4.95 1.48 20.91
C ASN A 88 3.93 2.60 21.22
N GLY A 89 2.95 2.80 20.34
CA GLY A 89 1.90 3.81 20.52
C GLY A 89 0.60 3.21 21.07
N GLU A 90 -0.17 3.99 21.80
CA GLU A 90 -1.53 3.63 22.22
C GLU A 90 -2.57 4.07 21.19
N ASP A 91 -2.20 5.01 20.33
CA ASP A 91 -3.08 5.65 19.37
C ASP A 91 -3.31 4.80 18.12
N ALA A 92 -4.35 5.14 17.38
CA ALA A 92 -4.65 4.58 16.09
C ALA A 92 -3.56 4.93 15.06
N LEU A 93 -3.42 4.09 14.07
CA LEU A 93 -2.71 4.41 12.83
C LEU A 93 -3.53 5.43 12.05
N ASN A 94 -2.85 6.48 11.56
CA ASN A 94 -3.43 7.47 10.67
C ASN A 94 -2.60 7.56 9.38
N PHE A 95 -3.30 7.64 8.27
CA PHE A 95 -2.74 7.85 6.95
C PHE A 95 -3.50 8.98 6.25
N HIS A 96 -2.75 9.92 5.70
CA HIS A 96 -3.25 10.99 4.86
C HIS A 96 -2.41 11.09 3.59
N MET A 97 -3.06 11.20 2.46
CA MET A 97 -2.42 11.46 1.17
C MET A 97 -3.26 12.43 0.37
N GLU A 98 -2.64 13.55 -0.03
CA GLU A 98 -3.21 14.52 -0.94
C GLU A 98 -2.65 14.32 -2.35
N LEU A 99 -3.53 14.40 -3.32
CA LEU A 99 -3.26 14.17 -4.73
C LEU A 99 -3.77 15.38 -5.55
N ASP A 100 -3.31 15.51 -6.79
CA ASP A 100 -3.75 16.54 -7.73
C ASP A 100 -5.27 16.59 -7.97
N ASN A 101 -6.01 15.56 -7.61
CA ASN A 101 -7.46 15.45 -7.86
C ASN A 101 -8.28 15.06 -6.61
N GLY A 102 -7.73 15.18 -5.42
CA GLY A 102 -8.41 14.90 -4.18
C GLY A 102 -7.51 14.31 -3.11
N LYS A 103 -8.09 13.76 -2.06
CA LYS A 103 -7.35 13.21 -0.92
C LYS A 103 -7.89 11.84 -0.51
N LEU A 104 -7.03 11.07 0.11
CA LEU A 104 -7.36 9.78 0.72
C LEU A 104 -6.91 9.79 2.19
N ASP A 105 -7.88 9.67 3.08
CA ASP A 105 -7.66 9.57 4.52
C ASP A 105 -8.20 8.25 5.04
N TYR A 106 -7.43 7.57 5.89
CA TYR A 106 -7.92 6.43 6.64
C TYR A 106 -7.24 6.26 7.98
N GLN A 107 -7.96 5.62 8.89
CA GLN A 107 -7.44 5.29 10.22
C GLN A 107 -7.98 3.95 10.71
N PHE A 108 -7.20 3.27 11.54
CA PHE A 108 -7.65 2.10 12.29
C PHE A 108 -6.77 1.85 13.51
N SER A 109 -7.34 1.15 14.50
CA SER A 109 -6.68 0.84 15.77
C SER A 109 -6.02 -0.55 15.74
N LYS A 110 -5.27 -0.86 16.80
CA LYS A 110 -4.67 -2.20 17.01
C LYS A 110 -5.71 -3.33 17.09
N SER A 111 -6.96 -3.01 17.43
CA SER A 111 -8.05 -3.98 17.49
C SER A 111 -8.68 -4.27 16.13
N ALA A 112 -8.30 -3.55 15.07
CA ALA A 112 -8.82 -3.77 13.72
C ALA A 112 -8.43 -5.16 13.21
N THR A 113 -9.44 -5.94 12.83
CA THR A 113 -9.23 -7.30 12.31
C THR A 113 -9.10 -7.30 10.78
N SER A 114 -10.19 -7.10 10.07
CA SER A 114 -10.25 -7.32 8.63
C SER A 114 -10.58 -6.08 7.80
N LYS A 115 -11.14 -5.03 8.43
CA LYS A 115 -11.65 -3.86 7.72
C LYS A 115 -11.10 -2.55 8.27
N VAL A 116 -10.76 -1.63 7.37
CA VAL A 116 -10.57 -0.21 7.68
C VAL A 116 -11.95 0.38 7.97
N GLY A 117 -12.07 1.17 9.03
CA GLY A 117 -13.35 1.70 9.49
C GLY A 117 -13.99 2.65 8.49
N SER A 118 -13.42 3.83 8.33
CA SER A 118 -13.89 4.84 7.38
C SER A 118 -12.76 5.30 6.50
N VAL A 119 -13.07 5.51 5.22
CA VAL A 119 -12.20 6.19 4.27
C VAL A 119 -12.90 7.49 3.89
N GLU A 120 -12.32 8.62 4.25
CA GLU A 120 -12.88 9.92 3.94
C GLU A 120 -12.42 10.41 2.57
N ASN A 121 -13.36 10.99 1.82
CA ASN A 121 -13.14 11.62 0.52
C ASN A 121 -12.33 10.76 -0.45
N PRO A 122 -12.81 9.56 -0.80
CA PRO A 122 -12.10 8.69 -1.71
C PRO A 122 -11.94 9.39 -3.06
N VAL A 123 -10.74 9.41 -3.54
CA VAL A 123 -10.42 9.91 -4.89
C VAL A 123 -11.08 9.00 -5.91
N VAL A 124 -11.70 9.58 -6.92
CA VAL A 124 -12.18 8.80 -8.07
C VAL A 124 -10.98 8.14 -8.74
N GLY A 125 -11.02 6.82 -8.87
CA GLY A 125 -9.92 6.04 -9.45
C GLY A 125 -9.53 6.56 -10.82
N LYS A 126 -8.23 6.64 -11.06
CA LYS A 126 -7.66 6.83 -12.40
C LYS A 126 -7.18 5.48 -12.89
N GLU A 127 -7.30 5.26 -14.18
CA GLU A 127 -6.64 4.13 -14.81
C GLU A 127 -5.13 4.23 -14.60
N GLY A 128 -4.58 3.28 -13.90
CA GLY A 128 -3.17 3.16 -13.61
C GLY A 128 -2.80 1.69 -13.38
N ASN A 129 -1.53 1.39 -13.37
CA ASN A 129 -1.02 0.06 -13.07
C ASN A 129 0.27 0.18 -12.25
N SER A 130 0.13 0.62 -11.01
CA SER A 130 1.25 0.75 -10.09
C SER A 130 1.82 -0.61 -9.72
N ILE A 131 3.14 -0.69 -9.65
CA ILE A 131 3.88 -1.90 -9.33
C ILE A 131 4.74 -1.63 -8.10
N PHE A 132 4.68 -2.54 -7.13
CA PHE A 132 5.62 -2.60 -6.00
C PHE A 132 6.69 -3.67 -6.29
N ILE A 133 7.95 -3.26 -6.31
CA ILE A 133 9.09 -4.17 -6.52
C ILE A 133 9.86 -4.26 -5.20
N PRO A 134 9.69 -5.33 -4.42
CA PRO A 134 10.44 -5.53 -3.17
C PRO A 134 11.91 -5.83 -3.49
N ALA A 135 12.83 -5.12 -2.84
CA ALA A 135 14.26 -5.11 -3.18
C ALA A 135 14.97 -6.47 -2.99
N LYS A 136 14.46 -7.35 -2.13
CA LYS A 136 15.15 -8.59 -1.76
C LYS A 136 14.39 -9.85 -2.17
N GLU A 137 13.06 -9.80 -2.16
CA GLU A 137 12.22 -10.98 -2.37
C GLU A 137 12.18 -11.43 -3.83
N VAL A 138 12.25 -10.49 -4.78
CA VAL A 138 12.25 -10.82 -6.22
C VAL A 138 13.53 -11.57 -6.61
N LEU A 139 14.68 -11.17 -6.08
CA LEU A 139 15.95 -11.85 -6.38
C LEU A 139 16.01 -13.25 -5.75
N SER A 140 15.46 -13.43 -4.55
CA SER A 140 15.42 -14.75 -3.89
C SER A 140 14.42 -15.72 -4.54
N LEU A 141 13.35 -15.19 -5.15
CA LEU A 141 12.34 -15.97 -5.86
C LEU A 141 12.67 -16.22 -7.34
N PHE A 142 13.71 -15.58 -7.87
CA PHE A 142 14.05 -15.67 -9.30
C PHE A 142 14.24 -17.10 -9.79
N SER A 143 14.93 -17.93 -9.00
CA SER A 143 15.12 -19.35 -9.32
C SER A 143 13.82 -20.16 -9.27
N ILE A 144 12.89 -19.80 -8.39
CA ILE A 144 11.57 -20.44 -8.28
C ILE A 144 10.69 -20.05 -9.47
N ILE A 145 10.72 -18.77 -9.85
CA ILE A 145 9.98 -18.27 -11.01
C ILE A 145 10.48 -18.91 -12.30
N LEU A 146 11.79 -19.07 -12.47
CA LEU A 146 12.37 -19.76 -13.63
C LEU A 146 11.93 -21.22 -13.68
N LYS A 147 11.97 -21.92 -12.55
CA LYS A 147 11.55 -23.33 -12.47
C LYS A 147 10.06 -23.50 -12.78
N SER A 148 9.19 -22.63 -12.27
CA SER A 148 7.75 -22.69 -12.60
C SER A 148 7.52 -22.49 -14.11
N ARG A 149 8.21 -21.58 -14.74
CA ARG A 149 8.11 -21.38 -16.21
C ARG A 149 8.56 -22.60 -17.01
N GLU A 150 9.58 -23.32 -16.55
CA GLU A 150 10.03 -24.56 -17.19
C GLU A 150 9.01 -25.67 -17.00
N ILE A 151 8.38 -25.78 -15.83
CA ILE A 151 7.35 -26.79 -15.54
C ILE A 151 6.09 -26.49 -16.39
N ASP A 152 5.66 -25.24 -16.47
CA ASP A 152 4.49 -24.85 -17.28
C ASP A 152 4.68 -25.17 -18.77
N LYS A 153 5.91 -25.05 -19.30
CA LYS A 153 6.24 -25.46 -20.66
C LYS A 153 6.17 -26.98 -20.86
N VAL A 154 6.57 -27.74 -19.85
CA VAL A 154 6.52 -29.21 -19.89
C VAL A 154 5.10 -29.75 -19.88
N PHE A 155 4.17 -29.05 -19.21
CA PHE A 155 2.75 -29.43 -19.16
C PHE A 155 1.89 -28.83 -20.28
N GLY A 156 2.49 -28.11 -21.26
CA GLY A 156 1.77 -27.63 -22.45
C GLY A 156 0.69 -26.60 -22.18
N LEU A 157 0.74 -25.91 -21.05
CA LEU A 157 -0.10 -24.76 -20.75
C LEU A 157 0.52 -23.53 -21.43
N LEU A 158 0.07 -23.28 -22.65
CA LEU A 158 0.29 -22.03 -23.39
C LEU A 158 -0.74 -21.00 -22.98
#